data_d490930ea322b13f047845f4f722bc97
#
_entry.id   d490930ea322b13f047845f4f722bc97
#
_cell.length_a   1.000
_cell.length_b   1.000
_cell.length_c   1.000
_cell.angle_alpha   90.00
_cell.angle_beta   90.00
_cell.angle_gamma   90.00
#
_symmetry.space_group_name_H-M   'P 1'
#
loop_
_entity.id
_entity.type
_entity.pdbx_description
1 polymer ?
#
loop_
_entity_poly.entity_id
_entity_poly.type
_entity_poly.pdbx_seq_one_letter_code
_entity_poly.pdbx_strand_id
1 'polypeptide(L)' 'MINVKQLVYKALSGDERAYRNLVRRYGKVTTAELLKAGSKTCRQ' A
#
# COMPACT_ATOMS: atom_id res chain seq x y z
N MET A 1 -1.79 3.57 16.12
CA MET A 1 -2.03 4.21 14.89
C MET A 1 -1.30 3.59 13.74
N ILE A 2 -1.99 3.36 12.66
CA ILE A 2 -1.36 2.69 11.52
C ILE A 2 -0.85 3.70 10.53
N ASN A 3 0.40 3.55 10.16
CA ASN A 3 1.03 4.43 9.20
C ASN A 3 0.76 3.94 7.79
N VAL A 4 0.48 4.87 6.90
CA VAL A 4 0.22 4.52 5.50
C VAL A 4 1.40 3.77 4.90
N LYS A 5 2.60 4.19 5.24
CA LYS A 5 3.79 3.53 4.73
C LYS A 5 3.82 2.07 5.11
N GLN A 6 3.44 1.76 6.34
CA GLN A 6 3.44 0.39 6.79
C GLN A 6 2.41 -0.44 6.04
N LEU A 7 1.26 0.16 5.78
CA LEU A 7 0.23 -0.54 5.04
C LEU A 7 0.69 -0.84 3.62
N VAL A 8 1.35 0.11 3.00
CA VAL A 8 1.87 -0.08 1.66
C VAL A 8 2.91 -1.20 1.64
N TYR A 9 3.82 -1.18 2.60
CA TYR A 9 4.83 -2.22 2.67
C TYR A 9 4.20 -3.59 2.88
N LYS A 10 3.22 -3.68 3.75
CA LYS A 10 2.55 -4.94 4.00
C LYS A 10 1.83 -5.44 2.77
N ALA A 11 1.17 -4.53 2.06
CA ALA A 11 0.46 -4.90 0.85
C ALA A 11 1.43 -5.40 -0.20
N LEU A 12 2.57 -4.76 -0.32
CA LEU A 12 3.59 -5.19 -1.28
C LEU A 12 4.17 -6.53 -0.90
N SER A 13 4.15 -6.82 0.38
CA SER A 13 4.67 -8.07 0.90
C SER A 13 3.69 -9.22 0.70
N GLY A 14 2.49 -8.93 0.27
CA GLY A 14 1.51 -9.96 0.06
C GLY A 14 0.38 -9.96 1.09
N ASP A 15 0.31 -8.92 1.91
CA ASP A 15 -0.70 -8.85 2.95
C ASP A 15 -2.00 -8.32 2.36
N GLU A 16 -2.93 -9.22 2.14
CA GLU A 16 -4.20 -8.85 1.55
C GLU A 16 -5.00 -7.90 2.42
N ARG A 17 -4.89 -8.05 3.71
CA ARG A 17 -5.63 -7.19 4.62
C ARG A 17 -5.18 -5.75 4.50
N ALA A 18 -3.88 -5.55 4.40
CA ALA A 18 -3.34 -4.21 4.25
C ALA A 18 -3.81 -3.61 2.93
N TYR A 19 -3.83 -4.41 1.89
CA TYR A 19 -4.28 -3.95 0.59
C TYR A 19 -5.74 -3.51 0.67
N ARG A 20 -6.57 -4.33 1.29
CA ARG A 20 -7.98 -4.01 1.43
C ARG A 20 -8.17 -2.74 2.24
N ASN A 21 -7.39 -2.58 3.28
CA ASN A 21 -7.47 -1.39 4.10
C ASN A 21 -7.17 -0.15 3.28
N LEU A 22 -6.15 -0.23 2.47
CA LEU A 22 -5.79 0.90 1.62
C LEU A 22 -6.90 1.24 0.66
N VAL A 23 -7.48 0.22 0.03
CA VAL A 23 -8.55 0.44 -0.93
C VAL A 23 -9.75 1.08 -0.25
N ARG A 24 -10.06 0.64 0.94
CA ARG A 24 -11.19 1.18 1.66
C ARG A 24 -10.98 2.63 2.05
N ARG A 25 -9.77 2.96 2.41
CA ARG A 25 -9.49 4.32 2.87
C ARG A 25 -9.24 5.28 1.74
N TYR A 26 -8.53 4.87 0.75
CA TYR A 26 -8.09 5.77 -0.30
C TYR A 26 -8.68 5.49 -1.67
N GLY A 27 -9.25 4.34 -1.84
CA GLY A 27 -9.81 3.98 -3.14
C GLY A 27 -8.84 3.17 -3.97
N LYS A 28 -9.39 2.51 -4.99
CA LYS A 28 -8.57 1.64 -5.83
C LYS A 28 -7.48 2.39 -6.57
N VAL A 29 -7.83 3.50 -7.14
CA VAL A 29 -6.86 4.25 -7.95
C VAL A 29 -5.73 4.76 -7.09
N THR A 30 -6.06 5.37 -5.96
CA THR A 30 -5.06 5.90 -5.07
C THR A 30 -4.18 4.78 -4.52
N THR A 31 -4.80 3.67 -4.18
CA THR A 31 -4.05 2.55 -3.66
C THR A 31 -3.05 2.04 -4.69
N ALA A 32 -3.46 1.95 -5.92
CA ALA A 32 -2.56 1.50 -6.98
C ALA A 32 -1.36 2.43 -7.10
N GLU A 33 -1.61 3.72 -6.99
CA GLU A 33 -0.53 4.68 -7.07
C GLU A 33 0.41 4.59 -5.89
N LEU A 34 -0.14 4.37 -4.72
CA LEU A 34 0.66 4.23 -3.53
C LEU A 34 1.58 3.01 -3.64
N LEU A 35 1.03 1.92 -4.13
CA LEU A 35 1.82 0.70 -4.29
C LEU A 35 2.90 0.89 -5.33
N LYS A 36 2.59 1.62 -6.38
CA LYS A 36 3.57 1.88 -7.41
C LYS A 36 4.72 2.68 -6.85
N ALA A 37 4.41 3.72 -6.11
CA ALA A 37 5.44 4.56 -5.52
C ALA A 37 6.26 3.77 -4.51
N GLY A 38 5.59 2.95 -3.73
CA GLY A 38 6.28 2.14 -2.76
C GLY A 38 7.21 1.14 -3.39
N SER A 39 6.76 0.55 -4.47
CA SER A 39 7.58 -0.42 -5.19
C SER A 39 8.83 0.23 -5.75
N LYS A 40 8.66 1.43 -6.27
CA LYS A 40 9.78 2.14 -6.80
C LYS A 40 10.80 2.47 -5.73
N THR A 41 10.33 2.91 -4.60
CA THR A 41 11.20 3.27 -3.51
C THR A 41 11.95 2.06 -2.99
N CYS A 42 11.29 0.95 -3.00
CA CYS A 42 11.89 -0.25 -2.48
C CYS A 42 13.00 -0.77 -3.31
N ARG A 43 13.06 -0.42 -4.58
CA ARG A 43 13.99 -0.96 -5.36
C ARG A 43 15.35 -0.57 -5.02
N GLN A 44 15.86 -0.17 -4.71
CA GLN A 44 17.14 0.15 -4.42
C GLN A 44 17.91 -0.51 -4.48
#